data_638cd50ad2b3c005507e43019b0646d4
#
_entry.id   638cd50ad2b3c005507e43019b0646d4
#
_cell.length_a   1.000
_cell.length_b   1.000
_cell.length_c   1.000
_cell.angle_alpha   90.00
_cell.angle_beta   90.00
_cell.angle_gamma   90.00
#
_symmetry.space_group_name_H-M   'P 1'
#
loop_
_entity.id
_entity.type
_entity.pdbx_description
1 polymer ?
#
loop_
_entity_poly.entity_id
_entity_poly.type
_entity_poly.pdbx_seq_one_letter_code
_entity_poly.pdbx_strand_id
1 'polypeptide(L)'
;SEFMEKHTVSKLIGSPPGYVGYDEGGQLSEKVRRNPYSVVLFDEVEKAHPDVFNVLLQVLDDGHITDSTGRVVDFKNTVIIMTSNAGAENIVTPKTLGFLSVNDEAHSHEDMKGKVMDEVKRIFKPEFINRIDEIIVFHTLGKEQIGQIVDIMMQAVNKRTLEQMKLSIELDEQAKNYLVEKGYDSKYGARPLRRAIQNEIEDPLAEQILQGKAGQGSRVKVTVKDGKLHFGLKRGLNK
;
A
#
# COMPACT_ATOMS: atom_id res chain seq x y z
N SER A 1 3.84 1.16 -12.54
CA SER A 1 4.12 2.00 -13.73
C SER A 1 4.55 1.24 -14.98
N GLU A 2 4.81 -0.07 -14.89
CA GLU A 2 5.24 -0.87 -16.06
C GLU A 2 4.13 -1.10 -17.09
N PHE A 3 2.89 -0.74 -16.77
CA PHE A 3 1.70 -1.02 -17.56
C PHE A 3 1.06 0.21 -18.23
N MET A 4 1.79 1.31 -18.34
CA MET A 4 1.32 2.56 -18.96
C MET A 4 1.56 2.62 -20.49
N GLU A 5 2.41 1.75 -21.05
CA GLU A 5 2.81 1.79 -22.44
C GLU A 5 2.03 0.79 -23.30
N LYS A 6 1.89 1.08 -24.61
CA LYS A 6 1.20 0.23 -25.60
C LYS A 6 1.74 -1.21 -25.67
N HIS A 7 3.02 -1.42 -25.34
CA HIS A 7 3.64 -2.75 -25.30
C HIS A 7 3.32 -3.57 -24.04
N THR A 8 2.51 -3.03 -23.15
CA THR A 8 2.14 -3.67 -21.88
C THR A 8 1.30 -4.91 -22.06
N VAL A 9 0.37 -4.90 -23.00
CA VAL A 9 -0.46 -6.08 -23.31
C VAL A 9 0.43 -7.25 -23.75
N SER A 10 1.46 -6.99 -24.56
CA SER A 10 2.43 -8.02 -24.93
C SER A 10 3.19 -8.60 -23.72
N LYS A 11 3.45 -7.80 -22.70
CA LYS A 11 4.05 -8.32 -21.45
C LYS A 11 3.06 -9.21 -20.67
N LEU A 12 1.77 -8.92 -20.73
CA LEU A 12 0.76 -9.69 -19.99
C LEU A 12 0.47 -11.04 -20.63
N ILE A 13 0.17 -11.03 -21.96
CA ILE A 13 -0.32 -12.20 -22.69
C ILE A 13 0.65 -12.72 -23.75
N GLY A 14 1.81 -12.06 -23.94
CA GLY A 14 2.82 -12.41 -24.93
C GLY A 14 2.81 -11.52 -26.18
N SER A 15 3.94 -11.49 -26.89
CA SER A 15 4.09 -10.72 -28.13
C SER A 15 3.41 -11.41 -29.32
N PRO A 16 2.82 -10.67 -30.28
CA PRO A 16 2.28 -11.27 -31.50
C PRO A 16 3.35 -11.99 -32.32
N PRO A 17 2.97 -12.92 -33.21
CA PRO A 17 3.91 -13.57 -34.12
C PRO A 17 4.74 -12.57 -34.91
N GLY A 18 6.05 -12.82 -34.99
CA GLY A 18 6.99 -11.97 -35.73
C GLY A 18 7.62 -10.83 -34.92
N TYR A 19 7.24 -10.66 -33.64
CA TYR A 19 7.87 -9.71 -32.73
C TYR A 19 8.85 -10.40 -31.77
N VAL A 20 9.86 -9.67 -31.30
CA VAL A 20 10.83 -10.15 -30.31
C VAL A 20 10.10 -10.53 -29.01
N GLY A 21 10.40 -11.72 -28.46
CA GLY A 21 9.77 -12.24 -27.25
C GLY A 21 8.48 -13.06 -27.49
N TYR A 22 8.15 -13.42 -28.74
CA TYR A 22 6.99 -14.26 -29.04
C TYR A 22 7.04 -15.63 -28.34
N ASP A 23 8.22 -16.26 -28.31
CA ASP A 23 8.40 -17.61 -27.72
C ASP A 23 8.39 -17.62 -26.19
N GLU A 24 8.53 -16.45 -25.54
CA GLU A 24 8.61 -16.36 -24.09
C GLU A 24 7.23 -16.41 -23.40
N GLY A 25 6.14 -16.23 -24.17
CA GLY A 25 4.78 -16.10 -23.61
C GLY A 25 4.60 -14.83 -22.80
N GLY A 26 3.38 -14.58 -22.29
CA GLY A 26 3.09 -13.45 -21.42
C GLY A 26 3.45 -13.72 -19.97
N GLN A 27 3.94 -12.71 -19.27
CA GLN A 27 4.32 -12.85 -17.85
C GLN A 27 3.14 -13.25 -16.95
N LEU A 28 1.94 -12.68 -17.21
CA LEU A 28 0.74 -13.00 -16.45
C LEU A 28 0.25 -14.40 -16.82
N SER A 29 0.09 -14.68 -18.11
CA SER A 29 -0.40 -15.96 -18.62
C SER A 29 0.47 -17.13 -18.12
N GLU A 30 1.80 -17.01 -18.21
CA GLU A 30 2.71 -18.06 -17.73
C GLU A 30 2.68 -18.23 -16.19
N LYS A 31 2.59 -17.14 -15.42
CA LYS A 31 2.51 -17.23 -13.96
C LYS A 31 1.23 -17.92 -13.49
N VAL A 32 0.08 -17.53 -14.06
CA VAL A 32 -1.21 -18.15 -13.72
C VAL A 32 -1.28 -19.59 -14.20
N ARG A 33 -0.82 -19.90 -15.40
CA ARG A 33 -0.76 -21.28 -15.91
C ARG A 33 0.04 -22.21 -14.98
N ARG A 34 1.14 -21.73 -14.42
CA ARG A 34 1.97 -22.50 -13.48
C ARG A 34 1.36 -22.58 -12.08
N ASN A 35 0.62 -21.57 -11.67
CA ASN A 35 0.00 -21.44 -10.36
C ASN A 35 -1.47 -21.03 -10.49
N PRO A 36 -2.37 -21.95 -10.87
CA PRO A 36 -3.77 -21.62 -11.15
C PRO A 36 -4.55 -21.15 -9.90
N TYR A 37 -4.13 -21.58 -8.71
CA TYR A 37 -4.70 -21.10 -7.43
C TYR A 37 -3.84 -19.95 -6.90
N SER A 38 -4.08 -18.75 -7.40
CA SER A 38 -3.27 -17.59 -7.04
C SER A 38 -4.11 -16.33 -6.86
N VAL A 39 -3.52 -15.34 -6.21
CA VAL A 39 -4.04 -13.98 -6.11
C VAL A 39 -3.24 -13.10 -7.07
N VAL A 40 -3.96 -12.45 -7.98
CA VAL A 40 -3.38 -11.52 -8.95
C VAL A 40 -3.76 -10.10 -8.56
N LEU A 41 -2.76 -9.28 -8.26
CA LEU A 41 -2.94 -7.88 -7.88
C LEU A 41 -2.58 -6.96 -9.06
N PHE A 42 -3.52 -6.13 -9.47
CA PHE A 42 -3.31 -5.00 -10.37
C PHE A 42 -3.33 -3.71 -9.55
N ASP A 43 -2.17 -3.12 -9.35
CA ASP A 43 -2.02 -1.89 -8.56
C ASP A 43 -2.14 -0.67 -9.45
N GLU A 44 -2.88 0.36 -8.99
CA GLU A 44 -3.12 1.62 -9.71
C GLU A 44 -3.71 1.39 -11.12
N VAL A 45 -4.76 0.59 -11.19
CA VAL A 45 -5.35 0.13 -12.46
C VAL A 45 -5.84 1.27 -13.35
N GLU A 46 -6.21 2.43 -12.78
CA GLU A 46 -6.60 3.64 -13.53
C GLU A 46 -5.49 4.20 -14.43
N LYS A 47 -4.24 3.84 -14.18
CA LYS A 47 -3.09 4.27 -14.97
C LYS A 47 -2.75 3.32 -16.11
N ALA A 48 -3.44 2.19 -16.20
CA ALA A 48 -3.18 1.18 -17.21
C ALA A 48 -3.61 1.66 -18.61
N HIS A 49 -2.91 1.18 -19.64
CA HIS A 49 -3.31 1.42 -21.02
C HIS A 49 -4.71 0.82 -21.30
N PRO A 50 -5.57 1.46 -22.11
CA PRO A 50 -6.91 0.97 -22.41
C PRO A 50 -6.99 -0.49 -22.87
N ASP A 51 -5.98 -0.97 -23.59
CA ASP A 51 -5.93 -2.36 -24.06
C ASP A 51 -5.79 -3.39 -22.91
N VAL A 52 -5.25 -2.98 -21.76
CA VAL A 52 -5.20 -3.83 -20.55
C VAL A 52 -6.61 -4.12 -20.04
N PHE A 53 -7.52 -3.14 -20.12
CA PHE A 53 -8.91 -3.35 -19.73
C PHE A 53 -9.63 -4.37 -20.62
N ASN A 54 -9.27 -4.45 -21.89
CA ASN A 54 -9.85 -5.47 -22.79
C ASN A 54 -9.42 -6.89 -22.36
N VAL A 55 -8.15 -7.06 -21.95
CA VAL A 55 -7.67 -8.34 -21.39
C VAL A 55 -8.35 -8.66 -20.07
N LEU A 56 -8.49 -7.67 -19.19
CA LEU A 56 -9.18 -7.86 -17.91
C LEU A 56 -10.66 -8.19 -18.10
N LEU A 57 -11.34 -7.56 -19.05
CA LEU A 57 -12.73 -7.90 -19.39
C LEU A 57 -12.84 -9.35 -19.83
N GLN A 58 -11.95 -9.83 -20.69
CA GLN A 58 -11.94 -11.24 -21.11
C GLN A 58 -11.76 -12.18 -19.93
N VAL A 59 -10.83 -11.85 -19.01
CA VAL A 59 -10.65 -12.64 -17.79
C VAL A 59 -11.90 -12.66 -16.91
N LEU A 60 -12.53 -11.50 -16.71
CA LEU A 60 -13.70 -11.36 -15.84
C LEU A 60 -14.96 -11.99 -16.45
N ASP A 61 -15.11 -11.97 -17.79
CA ASP A 61 -16.25 -12.52 -18.48
C ASP A 61 -16.13 -14.03 -18.72
N ASP A 62 -15.01 -14.45 -19.34
CA ASP A 62 -14.83 -15.81 -19.83
C ASP A 62 -14.11 -16.72 -18.80
N GLY A 63 -13.46 -16.11 -17.80
CA GLY A 63 -12.62 -16.81 -16.83
C GLY A 63 -11.34 -17.38 -17.44
N HIS A 64 -10.97 -16.97 -18.65
CA HIS A 64 -9.75 -17.41 -19.32
C HIS A 64 -9.25 -16.35 -20.31
N ILE A 65 -7.97 -16.47 -20.69
CA ILE A 65 -7.38 -15.68 -21.79
C ILE A 65 -6.68 -16.63 -22.77
N THR A 66 -6.60 -16.19 -24.01
CA THR A 66 -5.73 -16.84 -24.99
C THR A 66 -4.44 -16.06 -25.11
N ASP A 67 -3.30 -16.69 -24.83
CA ASP A 67 -1.99 -16.05 -24.96
C ASP A 67 -1.58 -15.88 -26.44
N SER A 68 -0.49 -15.17 -26.69
CA SER A 68 0.02 -14.94 -28.05
C SER A 68 0.40 -16.21 -28.81
N THR A 69 0.64 -17.32 -28.12
CA THR A 69 0.98 -18.61 -28.68
C THR A 69 -0.26 -19.47 -28.97
N GLY A 70 -1.47 -18.95 -28.71
CA GLY A 70 -2.74 -19.66 -28.90
C GLY A 70 -3.11 -20.59 -27.75
N ARG A 71 -2.41 -20.54 -26.60
CA ARG A 71 -2.75 -21.36 -25.43
C ARG A 71 -3.82 -20.66 -24.60
N VAL A 72 -4.81 -21.44 -24.17
CA VAL A 72 -5.85 -20.98 -23.25
C VAL A 72 -5.32 -21.10 -21.81
N VAL A 73 -5.36 -20.01 -21.06
CA VAL A 73 -4.98 -19.93 -19.65
C VAL A 73 -6.21 -19.67 -18.80
N ASP A 74 -6.51 -20.60 -17.90
CA ASP A 74 -7.68 -20.56 -17.03
C ASP A 74 -7.43 -19.71 -15.78
N PHE A 75 -8.34 -18.75 -15.52
CA PHE A 75 -8.34 -17.84 -14.38
C PHE A 75 -9.47 -18.14 -13.37
N LYS A 76 -10.29 -19.16 -13.59
CA LYS A 76 -11.47 -19.45 -12.74
C LYS A 76 -11.13 -19.72 -11.28
N ASN A 77 -9.91 -20.15 -11.02
CA ASN A 77 -9.41 -20.42 -9.67
C ASN A 77 -8.50 -19.30 -9.15
N THR A 78 -8.48 -18.13 -9.78
CA THR A 78 -7.70 -16.97 -9.33
C THR A 78 -8.60 -15.96 -8.64
N VAL A 79 -8.06 -15.27 -7.64
CA VAL A 79 -8.65 -14.06 -7.06
C VAL A 79 -7.99 -12.85 -7.71
N ILE A 80 -8.76 -11.98 -8.34
CA ILE A 80 -8.27 -10.76 -8.96
C ILE A 80 -8.56 -9.60 -8.03
N ILE A 81 -7.51 -8.90 -7.63
CA ILE A 81 -7.60 -7.69 -6.81
C ILE A 81 -7.10 -6.52 -7.64
N MET A 82 -7.86 -5.45 -7.69
CA MET A 82 -7.50 -4.22 -8.38
C MET A 82 -7.50 -3.07 -7.38
N THR A 83 -6.44 -2.28 -7.33
CA THR A 83 -6.42 -1.04 -6.54
C THR A 83 -6.52 0.17 -7.44
N SER A 84 -7.14 1.23 -6.95
CA SER A 84 -7.21 2.51 -7.65
C SER A 84 -7.22 3.67 -6.66
N ASN A 85 -6.62 4.79 -7.07
CA ASN A 85 -6.70 6.07 -6.38
C ASN A 85 -7.80 6.98 -6.97
N ALA A 86 -8.74 6.42 -7.74
CA ALA A 86 -9.86 7.18 -8.29
C ALA A 86 -10.65 7.90 -7.19
N GLY A 87 -10.89 9.19 -7.38
CA GLY A 87 -11.63 10.03 -6.43
C GLY A 87 -10.83 10.50 -5.20
N ALA A 88 -9.59 10.08 -5.00
CA ALA A 88 -8.78 10.48 -3.85
C ALA A 88 -8.59 12.02 -3.76
N GLU A 89 -8.46 12.71 -4.88
CA GLU A 89 -8.33 14.17 -4.90
C GLU A 89 -9.60 14.89 -4.45
N ASN A 90 -10.77 14.31 -4.68
CA ASN A 90 -12.06 14.87 -4.29
C ASN A 90 -12.36 14.69 -2.79
N ILE A 91 -11.68 13.76 -2.13
CA ILE A 91 -11.83 13.48 -0.70
C ILE A 91 -11.02 14.48 0.14
N VAL A 92 -9.84 14.89 -0.35
CA VAL A 92 -8.89 15.75 0.38
C VAL A 92 -9.29 17.22 0.39
N THR A 93 -10.17 17.65 -0.50
CA THR A 93 -10.72 19.03 -0.51
C THR A 93 -12.13 19.03 0.05
N PRO A 94 -12.33 19.29 1.36
CA PRO A 94 -13.65 19.59 1.86
C PRO A 94 -14.07 20.97 1.30
N LYS A 95 -14.81 20.98 0.21
CA LYS A 95 -15.63 22.14 -0.18
C LYS A 95 -16.84 22.19 0.78
N THR A 96 -16.59 22.52 2.04
CA THR A 96 -17.64 22.79 3.00
C THR A 96 -17.43 24.16 3.62
N LEU A 97 -17.93 25.16 2.94
CA LEU A 97 -18.48 26.33 3.58
C LEU A 97 -19.81 25.89 4.22
N GLY A 98 -19.87 25.83 5.55
CA GLY A 98 -21.14 25.72 6.28
C GLY A 98 -21.10 24.67 7.38
N PHE A 99 -21.12 25.15 8.61
CA PHE A 99 -21.61 24.53 9.86
C PHE A 99 -22.04 23.06 9.77
N LEU A 100 -21.18 22.14 10.17
CA LEU A 100 -21.56 20.77 10.46
C LEU A 100 -21.23 20.44 11.90
N SER A 101 -22.25 20.02 12.62
CA SER A 101 -22.25 19.54 13.97
C SER A 101 -21.66 18.12 14.05
N VAL A 102 -21.11 17.79 15.20
CA VAL A 102 -20.23 16.67 15.59
C VAL A 102 -20.87 15.27 15.49
N ASN A 103 -21.96 15.04 14.78
CA ASN A 103 -22.68 13.76 14.80
C ASN A 103 -22.77 12.95 13.50
N ASP A 104 -21.86 13.16 12.50
CA ASP A 104 -22.08 12.62 11.15
C ASP A 104 -20.91 11.86 10.54
N GLU A 105 -20.17 11.05 11.29
CA GLU A 105 -19.11 10.21 10.67
C GLU A 105 -19.68 9.17 9.69
N ALA A 106 -20.86 8.60 9.99
CA ALA A 106 -21.50 7.63 9.12
C ALA A 106 -22.05 8.27 7.83
N HIS A 107 -22.72 9.43 7.93
CA HIS A 107 -23.21 10.19 6.75
C HIS A 107 -22.04 10.73 5.92
N SER A 108 -20.96 11.16 6.57
CA SER A 108 -19.73 11.61 5.88
C SER A 108 -19.11 10.48 5.03
N HIS A 109 -19.18 9.24 5.48
CA HIS A 109 -18.63 8.10 4.72
C HIS A 109 -19.50 7.71 3.53
N GLU A 110 -20.83 7.70 3.67
CA GLU A 110 -21.74 7.40 2.55
C GLU A 110 -21.63 8.46 1.45
N ASP A 111 -21.56 9.73 1.83
CA ASP A 111 -21.34 10.85 0.90
C ASP A 111 -19.99 10.74 0.20
N MET A 112 -18.94 10.36 0.93
CA MET A 112 -17.61 10.11 0.38
C MET A 112 -17.64 8.94 -0.60
N LYS A 113 -18.27 7.82 -0.22
CA LYS A 113 -18.43 6.65 -1.07
C LYS A 113 -19.18 6.99 -2.37
N GLY A 114 -20.24 7.78 -2.27
CA GLY A 114 -20.98 8.28 -3.44
C GLY A 114 -20.08 9.04 -4.42
N LYS A 115 -19.31 10.01 -3.93
CA LYS A 115 -18.38 10.81 -4.74
C LYS A 115 -17.28 9.96 -5.38
N VAL A 116 -16.72 9.01 -4.64
CA VAL A 116 -15.73 8.06 -5.16
C VAL A 116 -16.34 7.20 -6.26
N MET A 117 -17.54 6.67 -6.05
CA MET A 117 -18.24 5.86 -7.04
C MET A 117 -18.59 6.63 -8.31
N ASP A 118 -18.93 7.91 -8.20
CA ASP A 118 -19.15 8.76 -9.37
C ASP A 118 -17.87 8.95 -10.19
N GLU A 119 -16.73 9.12 -9.52
CA GLU A 119 -15.44 9.22 -10.20
C GLU A 119 -15.01 7.88 -10.83
N VAL A 120 -15.22 6.76 -10.14
CA VAL A 120 -15.00 5.41 -10.68
C VAL A 120 -15.80 5.21 -11.96
N LYS A 121 -17.09 5.62 -12.00
CA LYS A 121 -17.94 5.55 -13.20
C LYS A 121 -17.50 6.47 -14.34
N ARG A 122 -16.72 7.52 -14.04
CA ARG A 122 -16.16 8.41 -15.07
C ARG A 122 -14.89 7.85 -15.70
N ILE A 123 -14.08 7.13 -14.91
CA ILE A 123 -12.80 6.56 -15.33
C ILE A 123 -13.00 5.22 -16.03
N PHE A 124 -13.82 4.37 -15.44
CA PHE A 124 -14.03 2.99 -15.91
C PHE A 124 -15.36 2.86 -16.67
N LYS A 125 -15.32 2.13 -17.75
CA LYS A 125 -16.52 1.86 -18.54
C LYS A 125 -17.54 1.04 -17.72
N PRO A 126 -18.86 1.27 -17.91
CA PRO A 126 -19.89 0.54 -17.18
C PRO A 126 -19.79 -0.98 -17.33
N GLU A 127 -19.42 -1.46 -18.52
CA GLU A 127 -19.22 -2.88 -18.80
C GLU A 127 -18.13 -3.50 -17.90
N PHE A 128 -17.07 -2.76 -17.59
CA PHE A 128 -16.00 -3.20 -16.70
C PHE A 128 -16.45 -3.23 -15.24
N ILE A 129 -17.12 -2.16 -14.78
CA ILE A 129 -17.61 -2.06 -13.40
C ILE A 129 -18.63 -3.17 -13.10
N ASN A 130 -19.50 -3.50 -14.05
CA ASN A 130 -20.53 -4.54 -13.88
C ASN A 130 -19.96 -5.97 -13.78
N ARG A 131 -18.66 -6.18 -14.04
CA ARG A 131 -17.98 -7.47 -13.91
C ARG A 131 -17.17 -7.61 -12.63
N ILE A 132 -17.14 -6.56 -11.84
CA ILE A 132 -16.47 -6.56 -10.53
C ILE A 132 -17.49 -7.05 -9.50
N ASP A 133 -17.14 -8.11 -8.75
CA ASP A 133 -18.02 -8.69 -7.73
C ASP A 133 -18.21 -7.74 -6.55
N GLU A 134 -17.15 -7.03 -6.13
CA GLU A 134 -17.20 -6.15 -4.97
C GLU A 134 -16.27 -4.94 -5.15
N ILE A 135 -16.77 -3.76 -4.81
CA ILE A 135 -15.98 -2.51 -4.76
C ILE A 135 -15.92 -2.03 -3.31
N ILE A 136 -14.71 -2.03 -2.76
CA ILE A 136 -14.44 -1.61 -1.39
C ILE A 136 -13.83 -0.20 -1.42
N VAL A 137 -14.51 0.75 -0.78
CA VAL A 137 -14.00 2.11 -0.58
C VAL A 137 -13.42 2.22 0.82
N PHE A 138 -12.12 2.47 0.91
CA PHE A 138 -11.43 2.63 2.18
C PHE A 138 -11.69 4.00 2.78
N HIS A 139 -11.78 4.05 4.11
CA HIS A 139 -11.81 5.30 4.85
C HIS A 139 -10.46 6.02 4.83
N THR A 140 -10.50 7.33 4.99
CA THR A 140 -9.29 8.10 5.30
C THR A 140 -8.76 7.71 6.67
N LEU A 141 -7.43 7.63 6.79
CA LEU A 141 -6.81 7.30 8.07
C LEU A 141 -6.84 8.52 9.01
N GLY A 142 -7.43 8.36 10.18
CA GLY A 142 -7.37 9.33 11.26
C GLY A 142 -6.11 9.16 12.12
N LYS A 143 -5.92 10.07 13.10
CA LYS A 143 -4.74 10.04 13.98
C LYS A 143 -4.63 8.74 14.80
N GLU A 144 -5.75 8.17 15.21
CA GLU A 144 -5.78 6.91 15.96
C GLU A 144 -5.25 5.75 15.12
N GLN A 145 -5.75 5.61 13.88
CA GLN A 145 -5.29 4.57 12.95
C GLN A 145 -3.81 4.74 12.60
N ILE A 146 -3.36 5.99 12.42
CA ILE A 146 -1.93 6.26 12.22
C ILE A 146 -1.11 5.82 13.44
N GLY A 147 -1.61 6.04 14.66
CA GLY A 147 -0.97 5.55 15.88
C GLY A 147 -0.84 4.02 15.92
N GLN A 148 -1.87 3.29 15.47
CA GLN A 148 -1.81 1.84 15.35
C GLN A 148 -0.79 1.39 14.28
N ILE A 149 -0.68 2.13 13.17
CA ILE A 149 0.33 1.86 12.15
C ILE A 149 1.75 2.11 12.70
N VAL A 150 1.95 3.16 13.51
CA VAL A 150 3.24 3.37 14.22
C VAL A 150 3.59 2.14 15.05
N ASP A 151 2.65 1.61 15.83
CA ASP A 151 2.88 0.42 16.66
C ASP A 151 3.30 -0.78 15.83
N ILE A 152 2.60 -1.08 14.73
CA ILE A 152 2.92 -2.19 13.83
C ILE A 152 4.32 -2.02 13.22
N MET A 153 4.64 -0.82 12.73
CA MET A 153 5.95 -0.54 12.14
C MET A 153 7.08 -0.65 13.17
N MET A 154 6.85 -0.12 14.38
CA MET A 154 7.82 -0.20 15.46
C MET A 154 8.01 -1.62 15.98
N GLN A 155 6.97 -2.45 16.01
CA GLN A 155 7.11 -3.88 16.29
C GLN A 155 8.02 -4.57 15.29
N ALA A 156 7.91 -4.26 13.99
CA ALA A 156 8.78 -4.81 12.96
C ALA A 156 10.24 -4.36 13.14
N VAL A 157 10.48 -3.09 13.46
CA VAL A 157 11.81 -2.55 13.76
C VAL A 157 12.37 -3.23 15.00
N ASN A 158 11.60 -3.30 16.09
CA ASN A 158 12.01 -3.90 17.35
C ASN A 158 12.33 -5.40 17.20
N LYS A 159 11.53 -6.15 16.44
CA LYS A 159 11.80 -7.55 16.12
C LYS A 159 13.16 -7.71 15.45
N ARG A 160 13.44 -6.92 14.41
CA ARG A 160 14.70 -6.95 13.67
C ARG A 160 15.90 -6.61 14.57
N THR A 161 15.83 -5.56 15.38
CA THR A 161 16.93 -5.17 16.29
C THR A 161 17.12 -6.18 17.41
N LEU A 162 16.04 -6.81 17.89
CA LEU A 162 16.11 -7.85 18.91
C LEU A 162 16.76 -9.12 18.37
N GLU A 163 16.44 -9.56 17.17
CA GLU A 163 17.00 -10.74 16.51
C GLU A 163 18.50 -10.55 16.21
N GLN A 164 18.86 -9.40 15.64
CA GLN A 164 20.23 -9.15 15.17
C GLN A 164 21.20 -8.71 16.28
N MET A 165 20.72 -7.92 17.23
CA MET A 165 21.58 -7.25 18.21
C MET A 165 21.15 -7.48 19.67
N LYS A 166 20.08 -8.23 19.92
CA LYS A 166 19.47 -8.37 21.26
C LYS A 166 19.09 -6.99 21.89
N LEU A 167 18.83 -6.02 21.05
CA LEU A 167 18.49 -4.64 21.43
C LEU A 167 16.99 -4.45 21.34
N SER A 168 16.35 -3.98 22.42
CA SER A 168 14.93 -3.65 22.45
C SER A 168 14.70 -2.14 22.45
N ILE A 169 13.64 -1.71 21.75
CA ILE A 169 13.23 -0.31 21.62
C ILE A 169 11.82 -0.17 22.20
N GLU A 170 11.64 0.76 23.11
CA GLU A 170 10.35 1.09 23.69
C GLU A 170 10.05 2.58 23.45
N LEU A 171 8.89 2.91 22.88
CA LEU A 171 8.41 4.26 22.76
C LEU A 171 7.45 4.58 23.89
N ASP A 172 7.56 5.79 24.48
CA ASP A 172 6.47 6.30 25.30
C ASP A 172 5.36 6.93 24.42
N GLU A 173 4.22 7.27 25.02
CA GLU A 173 3.07 7.85 24.33
C GLU A 173 3.41 9.20 23.65
N GLN A 174 4.31 9.97 24.23
CA GLN A 174 4.72 11.26 23.65
C GLN A 174 5.57 11.05 22.39
N ALA A 175 6.48 10.07 22.42
CA ALA A 175 7.27 9.70 21.24
C ALA A 175 6.41 9.11 20.13
N LYS A 176 5.41 8.30 20.48
CA LYS A 176 4.43 7.79 19.53
C LYS A 176 3.65 8.92 18.86
N ASN A 177 3.10 9.85 19.66
CA ASN A 177 2.35 11.00 19.13
C ASN A 177 3.24 11.90 18.26
N TYR A 178 4.51 12.10 18.64
CA TYR A 178 5.48 12.81 17.82
C TYR A 178 5.65 12.18 16.43
N LEU A 179 5.78 10.85 16.36
CA LEU A 179 5.87 10.13 15.09
C LEU A 179 4.58 10.23 14.27
N VAL A 180 3.40 10.17 14.93
CA VAL A 180 2.11 10.38 14.28
C VAL A 180 2.05 11.75 13.62
N GLU A 181 2.45 12.81 14.33
CA GLU A 181 2.44 14.18 13.78
C GLU A 181 3.43 14.37 12.64
N LYS A 182 4.63 13.78 12.74
CA LYS A 182 5.66 13.85 11.70
C LYS A 182 5.38 12.98 10.49
N GLY A 183 4.70 11.86 10.71
CA GLY A 183 4.45 10.84 9.69
C GLY A 183 3.08 10.93 9.02
N TYR A 184 2.21 11.84 9.47
CA TYR A 184 0.90 12.06 8.86
C TYR A 184 0.93 13.22 7.87
N ASP A 185 0.38 13.01 6.72
CA ASP A 185 0.11 14.03 5.72
C ASP A 185 -1.31 13.86 5.18
N SER A 186 -2.07 14.95 5.15
CA SER A 186 -3.48 14.91 4.71
C SER A 186 -3.66 14.42 3.27
N LYS A 187 -2.65 14.62 2.41
CA LYS A 187 -2.67 14.21 1.00
C LYS A 187 -2.10 12.80 0.79
N TYR A 188 -1.06 12.44 1.55
CA TYR A 188 -0.32 11.19 1.37
C TYR A 188 -0.61 10.15 2.45
N GLY A 189 -1.48 10.48 3.43
CA GLY A 189 -1.87 9.60 4.53
C GLY A 189 -0.68 9.15 5.37
N ALA A 190 -0.53 7.84 5.57
CA ALA A 190 0.55 7.23 6.34
C ALA A 190 1.84 6.96 5.54
N ARG A 191 1.90 7.27 4.24
CA ARG A 191 3.11 7.01 3.43
C ARG A 191 4.38 7.68 3.97
N PRO A 192 4.35 8.93 4.47
CA PRO A 192 5.53 9.56 5.06
C PRO A 192 6.00 8.91 6.35
N LEU A 193 5.15 8.15 7.05
CA LEU A 193 5.45 7.55 8.35
C LEU A 193 6.67 6.63 8.32
N ARG A 194 6.84 5.85 7.25
CA ARG A 194 8.01 4.98 7.10
C ARG A 194 9.32 5.78 7.12
N ARG A 195 9.32 6.91 6.38
CA ARG A 195 10.48 7.80 6.34
C ARG A 195 10.69 8.52 7.67
N ALA A 196 9.60 8.90 8.34
CA ALA A 196 9.67 9.49 9.67
C ALA A 196 10.30 8.52 10.68
N ILE A 197 9.86 7.26 10.71
CA ILE A 197 10.46 6.23 11.58
C ILE A 197 11.93 5.99 11.25
N GLN A 198 12.28 5.92 9.98
CA GLN A 198 13.67 5.77 9.55
C GLN A 198 14.53 6.91 10.05
N ASN A 199 14.14 8.16 9.74
CA ASN A 199 14.96 9.34 10.06
C ASN A 199 15.00 9.65 11.57
N GLU A 200 13.89 9.45 12.28
CA GLU A 200 13.75 9.86 13.68
C GLU A 200 14.10 8.72 14.67
N ILE A 201 14.06 7.46 14.25
CA ILE A 201 14.33 6.31 15.11
C ILE A 201 15.54 5.52 14.62
N GLU A 202 15.47 4.96 13.38
CA GLU A 202 16.48 3.99 12.92
C GLU A 202 17.85 4.65 12.73
N ASP A 203 17.92 5.79 12.06
CA ASP A 203 19.19 6.49 11.80
C ASP A 203 19.86 7.00 13.09
N PRO A 204 19.16 7.71 14.02
CA PRO A 204 19.79 8.11 15.28
C PRO A 204 20.19 6.94 16.15
N LEU A 205 19.44 5.84 16.14
CA LEU A 205 19.81 4.62 16.86
C LEU A 205 21.07 3.98 16.27
N ALA A 206 21.18 3.93 14.94
CA ALA A 206 22.37 3.43 14.26
C ALA A 206 23.62 4.26 14.62
N GLU A 207 23.50 5.58 14.69
CA GLU A 207 24.60 6.44 15.14
C GLU A 207 25.04 6.10 16.57
N GLN A 208 24.09 5.90 17.49
CA GLN A 208 24.43 5.54 18.87
C GLN A 208 25.10 4.16 18.98
N ILE A 209 24.72 3.22 18.13
CA ILE A 209 25.35 1.92 18.03
C ILE A 209 26.80 2.06 17.52
N LEU A 210 27.00 2.84 16.45
CA LEU A 210 28.34 3.08 15.88
C LEU A 210 29.26 3.81 16.86
N GLN A 211 28.70 4.72 17.68
CA GLN A 211 29.45 5.40 18.74
C GLN A 211 29.72 4.53 19.98
N GLY A 212 29.26 3.28 19.98
CA GLY A 212 29.41 2.37 21.12
C GLY A 212 28.58 2.74 22.35
N LYS A 213 27.63 3.68 22.22
CA LYS A 213 26.72 4.06 23.30
C LYS A 213 25.63 3.01 23.52
N ALA A 214 25.01 2.54 22.45
CA ALA A 214 24.09 1.40 22.45
C ALA A 214 24.81 0.16 21.94
N GLY A 215 24.61 -0.99 22.57
CA GLY A 215 25.25 -2.25 22.22
C GLY A 215 24.33 -3.44 22.43
N GLN A 216 24.89 -4.65 22.25
CA GLN A 216 24.17 -5.88 22.42
C GLN A 216 23.54 -5.98 23.82
N GLY A 217 22.26 -6.32 23.90
CA GLY A 217 21.50 -6.45 25.15
C GLY A 217 20.99 -5.12 25.72
N SER A 218 21.19 -4.00 25.04
CA SER A 218 20.69 -2.69 25.49
C SER A 218 19.16 -2.60 25.36
N ARG A 219 18.55 -1.89 26.31
CA ARG A 219 17.16 -1.42 26.22
C ARG A 219 17.16 0.09 25.96
N VAL A 220 16.53 0.50 24.89
CA VAL A 220 16.43 1.90 24.46
C VAL A 220 15.02 2.38 24.71
N LYS A 221 14.86 3.35 25.61
CA LYS A 221 13.57 4.03 25.81
C LYS A 221 13.59 5.36 25.06
N VAL A 222 12.66 5.51 24.12
CA VAL A 222 12.51 6.74 23.33
C VAL A 222 11.44 7.62 23.97
N THR A 223 11.79 8.85 24.25
CA THR A 223 10.93 9.86 24.88
C THR A 223 11.04 11.18 24.11
N VAL A 224 10.16 12.14 24.37
CA VAL A 224 10.25 13.49 23.80
C VAL A 224 10.84 14.44 24.82
N LYS A 225 11.87 15.22 24.44
CA LYS A 225 12.43 16.33 25.20
C LYS A 225 12.70 17.51 24.27
N ASP A 226 12.27 18.68 24.66
CA ASP A 226 12.46 19.92 23.87
C ASP A 226 12.03 19.80 22.41
N GLY A 227 10.90 19.08 22.17
CA GLY A 227 10.34 18.87 20.83
C GLY A 227 11.15 17.92 19.93
N LYS A 228 12.08 17.13 20.50
CA LYS A 228 12.88 16.13 19.77
C LYS A 228 12.85 14.79 20.49
N LEU A 229 13.08 13.72 19.74
CA LEU A 229 13.22 12.40 20.31
C LEU A 229 14.55 12.26 21.06
N HIS A 230 14.46 11.73 22.25
CA HIS A 230 15.61 11.46 23.15
C HIS A 230 15.68 9.97 23.45
N PHE A 231 16.86 9.38 23.29
CA PHE A 231 17.13 7.96 23.46
C PHE A 231 17.78 7.70 24.82
N GLY A 232 17.00 7.25 25.77
CA GLY A 232 17.46 6.81 27.09
C GLY A 232 17.97 5.38 27.04
N LEU A 233 19.25 5.17 27.29
CA LEU A 233 19.87 3.85 27.25
C LEU A 233 19.90 3.23 28.65
N LYS A 234 19.33 2.04 28.79
CA LYS A 234 19.55 1.16 29.94
C LYS A 234 20.40 -0.03 29.45
N ARG A 235 21.64 -0.13 29.93
CA ARG A 235 22.44 -1.33 29.70
C ARG A 235 21.76 -2.50 30.43
N GLY A 236 21.48 -3.57 29.72
CA GLY A 236 21.07 -4.82 30.36
C GLY A 236 22.18 -5.24 31.31
N LEU A 237 21.83 -5.56 32.54
CA LEU A 237 22.74 -6.23 33.46
C LEU A 237 23.14 -7.55 32.81
N ASN A 238 24.38 -7.65 32.35
CA ASN A 238 24.99 -8.93 32.03
C ASN A 238 24.90 -9.81 33.28
N LYS A 239 24.06 -10.83 33.25
CA LYS A 239 24.21 -12.03 34.08
C LYS A 239 24.72 -13.16 33.21
#